data_2ea8364db49d87cd2132c2a634c5da46
#
_entry.id   2ea8364db49d87cd2132c2a634c5da46
#
_cell.length_a   1.000
_cell.length_b   1.000
_cell.length_c   1.000
_cell.angle_alpha   90.00
_cell.angle_beta   90.00
_cell.angle_gamma   90.00
#
_symmetry.space_group_name_H-M   'P 1'
#
loop_
_entity.id
_entity.type
_entity.pdbx_description
1 polymer ?
#
loop_
_entity_poly.entity_id
_entity_poly.type
_entity_poly.pdbx_seq_one_letter_code
_entity_poly.pdbx_strand_id
1 'polypeptide(L)'
;MIVKALWHNDKNKSEIKTEQLDLGNLNQSIKLHSRYSSISLGTEKLVANGEIPIDLYTKMKVNYMQGSFDFPIKYGYSLVGETEDHRWAHLMHPHQNQIMVNEEDCYFFSDENINPLVATQFSNLETVINAIWASKVKKTDTVLVCGAGSVGVLLAQTIKKHIGATVFVAETNPIKKEKLKQSGFELCANNLEYDIAFNVSANQKGLQYCIDHTIEEGKIIELSWYGNNPVLLYLGGNFHYKRLQIISSQVSSIPFDKKEKYNFFTRKQLVENLLKTVDYEFFISNVIPFDDLPHYFAQIRKNKLNDDFITVVKY
;
A
#
# COMPACT_ATOMS: atom_id res chain seq x y z
N MET A 1 26.36 7.61 15.10
CA MET A 1 25.17 7.43 15.96
C MET A 1 24.74 5.97 15.89
N ILE A 2 24.34 5.38 16.99
CA ILE A 2 23.86 3.98 17.04
C ILE A 2 22.34 4.00 16.86
N VAL A 3 21.84 3.15 15.99
CA VAL A 3 20.41 3.03 15.64
C VAL A 3 19.97 1.57 15.69
N LYS A 4 18.66 1.37 15.75
CA LYS A 4 18.02 0.05 15.66
C LYS A 4 17.21 -0.03 14.37
N ALA A 5 17.38 -1.11 13.60
CA ALA A 5 16.66 -1.36 12.37
C ALA A 5 16.15 -2.80 12.28
N LEU A 6 15.02 -2.98 11.57
CA LEU A 6 14.51 -4.31 11.25
C LEU A 6 15.28 -4.90 10.08
N TRP A 7 15.78 -6.10 10.27
CA TRP A 7 16.43 -6.91 9.24
C TRP A 7 15.71 -8.24 9.07
N HIS A 8 15.52 -8.65 7.83
CA HIS A 8 15.20 -10.02 7.48
C HIS A 8 16.51 -10.73 7.14
N ASN A 9 16.94 -11.66 7.99
CA ASN A 9 18.22 -12.35 7.81
C ASN A 9 18.14 -13.45 6.77
N ASP A 10 17.00 -14.09 6.71
CA ASP A 10 16.61 -15.11 5.73
C ASP A 10 15.08 -15.17 5.65
N LYS A 11 14.55 -16.04 4.80
CA LYS A 11 13.10 -16.23 4.60
C LYS A 11 12.33 -16.68 5.85
N ASN A 12 12.99 -17.08 6.92
CA ASN A 12 12.36 -17.57 8.15
C ASN A 12 12.54 -16.62 9.34
N LYS A 13 13.52 -15.71 9.27
CA LYS A 13 13.96 -14.93 10.44
C LYS A 13 14.04 -13.45 10.17
N SER A 14 13.40 -12.68 11.05
CA SER A 14 13.60 -11.24 11.19
C SER A 14 14.11 -10.92 12.59
N GLU A 15 14.91 -9.87 12.71
CA GLU A 15 15.41 -9.39 14.00
C GLU A 15 15.64 -7.87 13.97
N ILE A 16 15.63 -7.24 15.15
CA ILE A 16 16.08 -5.88 15.33
C ILE A 16 17.59 -5.90 15.52
N LYS A 17 18.33 -5.27 14.62
CA LYS A 17 19.80 -5.10 14.75
C LYS A 17 20.13 -3.72 15.26
N THR A 18 21.11 -3.67 16.15
CA THR A 18 21.77 -2.43 16.55
C THR A 18 22.96 -2.22 15.62
N GLU A 19 22.99 -1.09 14.94
CA GLU A 19 23.99 -0.79 13.92
C GLU A 19 24.46 0.67 13.98
N GLN A 20 25.59 0.97 13.37
CA GLN A 20 25.97 2.35 13.13
C GLN A 20 25.13 2.92 11.99
N LEU A 21 24.62 4.15 12.18
CA LEU A 21 23.88 4.84 11.14
C LEU A 21 24.79 5.03 9.92
N ASP A 22 24.35 4.48 8.79
CA ASP A 22 25.01 4.70 7.51
C ASP A 22 24.64 6.12 7.03
N LEU A 23 25.66 6.95 6.85
CA LEU A 23 25.49 8.32 6.36
C LEU A 23 25.55 8.39 4.82
N GLY A 24 26.03 7.33 4.15
CA GLY A 24 26.12 7.27 2.69
C GLY A 24 26.74 8.54 2.08
N ASN A 25 26.33 8.84 0.84
CA ASN A 25 26.68 10.08 0.14
C ASN A 25 25.53 11.10 0.27
N LEU A 26 25.30 11.62 1.46
CA LEU A 26 24.25 12.61 1.71
C LEU A 26 24.77 14.02 1.38
N ASN A 27 24.09 14.74 0.48
CA ASN A 27 24.46 16.11 0.09
C ASN A 27 23.88 17.17 1.05
N GLN A 28 22.58 17.09 1.31
CA GLN A 28 21.87 17.93 2.29
C GLN A 28 21.14 17.00 3.24
N SER A 29 21.85 16.58 4.28
CA SER A 29 21.31 15.60 5.21
C SER A 29 20.45 16.24 6.28
N ILE A 30 19.31 15.61 6.56
CA ILE A 30 18.46 15.96 7.68
C ILE A 30 18.27 14.71 8.56
N LYS A 31 18.26 14.95 9.88
CA LYS A 31 17.97 13.92 10.86
C LYS A 31 16.48 13.91 11.17
N LEU A 32 15.90 12.70 11.16
CA LEU A 32 14.54 12.47 11.59
C LEU A 32 14.49 11.41 12.70
N HIS A 33 13.66 11.66 13.67
CA HIS A 33 13.22 10.68 14.65
C HIS A 33 12.01 9.95 14.07
N SER A 34 12.14 8.67 13.79
CA SER A 34 11.01 7.86 13.35
C SER A 34 9.94 7.85 14.44
N ARG A 35 8.72 8.14 14.08
CA ARG A 35 7.59 8.12 15.01
C ARG A 35 6.64 6.98 14.69
N TYR A 36 6.35 6.80 13.39
CA TYR A 36 5.46 5.75 12.90
C TYR A 36 5.94 5.24 11.55
N SER A 37 5.65 3.97 11.25
CA SER A 37 5.75 3.43 9.89
C SER A 37 4.60 2.47 9.63
N SER A 38 4.21 2.30 8.36
CA SER A 38 3.18 1.34 7.98
C SER A 38 3.80 0.07 7.45
N ILE A 39 3.22 -1.09 7.80
CA ILE A 39 3.57 -2.37 7.21
C ILE A 39 2.67 -2.60 6.00
N SER A 40 3.26 -2.68 4.83
CA SER A 40 2.55 -3.03 3.60
C SER A 40 2.59 -4.53 3.36
N LEU A 41 1.58 -5.22 3.89
CA LEU A 41 1.51 -6.69 3.88
C LEU A 41 1.65 -7.30 2.48
N GLY A 42 1.14 -6.63 1.43
CA GLY A 42 1.25 -7.13 0.06
C GLY A 42 2.70 -7.28 -0.41
N THR A 43 3.52 -6.25 -0.23
CA THR A 43 4.91 -6.22 -0.70
C THR A 43 5.88 -6.77 0.35
N GLU A 44 5.76 -6.31 1.60
CA GLU A 44 6.74 -6.67 2.63
C GLU A 44 6.67 -8.14 3.03
N LYS A 45 5.51 -8.77 2.90
CA LYS A 45 5.39 -10.23 3.04
C LYS A 45 6.21 -10.96 1.96
N LEU A 46 6.12 -10.54 0.70
CA LEU A 46 6.90 -11.14 -0.39
C LEU A 46 8.41 -10.95 -0.15
N VAL A 47 8.81 -9.76 0.30
CA VAL A 47 10.22 -9.49 0.67
C VAL A 47 10.66 -10.39 1.81
N ALA A 48 9.92 -10.43 2.91
CA ALA A 48 10.26 -11.23 4.09
C ALA A 48 10.30 -12.74 3.83
N ASN A 49 9.57 -13.22 2.82
CA ASN A 49 9.54 -14.63 2.40
C ASN A 49 10.58 -14.96 1.32
N GLY A 50 11.27 -13.96 0.73
CA GLY A 50 12.17 -14.17 -0.42
C GLY A 50 11.44 -14.55 -1.71
N GLU A 51 10.25 -13.99 -1.91
CA GLU A 51 9.37 -14.28 -3.06
C GLU A 51 9.45 -13.20 -4.15
N ILE A 52 10.49 -12.36 -4.11
CA ILE A 52 10.73 -11.35 -5.16
C ILE A 52 11.38 -12.01 -6.38
N PRO A 53 10.84 -11.80 -7.60
CA PRO A 53 11.48 -12.26 -8.83
C PRO A 53 12.88 -11.66 -9.01
N ILE A 54 13.86 -12.46 -9.37
CA ILE A 54 15.28 -12.04 -9.52
C ILE A 54 15.42 -10.91 -10.54
N ASP A 55 14.70 -10.99 -11.64
CA ASP A 55 14.68 -9.98 -12.70
C ASP A 55 14.07 -8.63 -12.27
N LEU A 56 13.40 -8.59 -11.11
CA LEU A 56 12.83 -7.38 -10.52
C LEU A 56 13.69 -6.78 -9.40
N TYR A 57 14.77 -7.42 -8.96
CA TYR A 57 15.59 -6.94 -7.84
C TYR A 57 16.03 -5.46 -8.01
N THR A 58 16.49 -5.08 -9.18
CA THR A 58 16.90 -3.70 -9.46
C THR A 58 15.70 -2.74 -9.49
N LYS A 59 14.58 -3.17 -10.08
CA LYS A 59 13.37 -2.33 -10.25
C LYS A 59 12.60 -2.14 -8.95
N MET A 60 12.68 -3.11 -8.03
CA MET A 60 11.98 -3.10 -6.75
C MET A 60 12.81 -2.52 -5.60
N LYS A 61 14.06 -2.15 -5.88
CA LYS A 61 14.91 -1.48 -4.91
C LYS A 61 14.30 -0.14 -4.53
N VAL A 62 14.19 0.11 -3.23
CA VAL A 62 13.70 1.38 -2.67
C VAL A 62 14.87 2.17 -2.07
N ASN A 63 14.68 3.48 -1.91
CA ASN A 63 15.67 4.34 -1.27
C ASN A 63 16.00 3.82 0.14
N TYR A 64 17.24 3.96 0.54
CA TYR A 64 17.74 3.57 1.86
C TYR A 64 17.61 2.07 2.20
N MET A 65 17.15 1.24 1.26
CA MET A 65 17.23 -0.22 1.39
C MET A 65 18.69 -0.64 1.52
N GLN A 66 18.98 -1.57 2.43
CA GLN A 66 20.32 -2.16 2.58
C GLN A 66 20.26 -3.68 2.43
N GLY A 67 21.36 -4.27 2.00
CA GLY A 67 21.42 -5.69 1.67
C GLY A 67 20.82 -6.01 0.31
N SER A 68 20.29 -7.22 0.17
CA SER A 68 19.73 -7.75 -1.09
C SER A 68 18.46 -8.56 -0.82
N PHE A 69 17.60 -8.69 -1.84
CA PHE A 69 16.45 -9.60 -1.77
C PHE A 69 16.84 -11.09 -1.62
N ASP A 70 18.12 -11.43 -1.79
CA ASP A 70 18.70 -12.75 -1.42
C ASP A 70 19.05 -12.89 0.06
N PHE A 71 18.76 -11.85 0.87
CA PHE A 71 19.07 -11.76 2.28
C PHE A 71 20.59 -11.62 2.61
N PRO A 72 20.93 -10.99 3.74
CA PRO A 72 20.00 -10.25 4.61
C PRO A 72 19.52 -8.96 3.94
N ILE A 73 18.33 -8.50 4.32
CA ILE A 73 17.75 -7.28 3.77
C ILE A 73 17.12 -6.41 4.86
N LYS A 74 17.31 -5.09 4.77
CA LYS A 74 16.62 -4.06 5.51
C LYS A 74 15.64 -3.37 4.55
N TYR A 75 14.34 -3.46 4.81
CA TYR A 75 13.29 -3.03 3.89
C TYR A 75 12.14 -2.34 4.61
N GLY A 76 11.35 -1.61 3.86
CA GLY A 76 10.19 -0.82 4.24
C GLY A 76 10.14 0.44 3.37
N TYR A 77 8.97 1.07 3.22
CA TYR A 77 8.86 2.22 2.32
C TYR A 77 7.76 3.22 2.71
N SER A 78 7.31 3.19 3.95
CA SER A 78 6.36 4.21 4.42
C SER A 78 6.63 4.54 5.89
N LEU A 79 7.43 5.56 6.10
CA LEU A 79 7.87 6.03 7.41
C LEU A 79 7.47 7.50 7.59
N VAL A 80 6.95 7.83 8.76
CA VAL A 80 6.69 9.19 9.22
C VAL A 80 7.60 9.51 10.38
N GLY A 81 8.37 10.55 10.22
CA GLY A 81 9.34 11.03 11.20
C GLY A 81 9.15 12.51 11.52
N GLU A 82 9.80 12.92 12.58
CA GLU A 82 9.81 14.30 13.06
C GLU A 82 11.24 14.81 13.11
N THR A 83 11.47 16.01 12.61
CA THR A 83 12.75 16.70 12.70
C THR A 83 12.97 17.29 14.09
N GLU A 84 14.19 17.76 14.38
CA GLU A 84 14.51 18.44 15.65
C GLU A 84 13.75 19.77 15.81
N ASP A 85 13.36 20.41 14.72
CA ASP A 85 12.52 21.61 14.69
C ASP A 85 11.00 21.31 14.58
N HIS A 86 10.61 20.06 14.90
CA HIS A 86 9.22 19.59 15.00
C HIS A 86 8.43 19.59 13.68
N ARG A 87 9.08 19.55 12.52
CA ARG A 87 8.41 19.36 11.25
C ARG A 87 8.14 17.86 11.00
N TRP A 88 6.92 17.53 10.63
CA TRP A 88 6.55 16.19 10.24
C TRP A 88 6.87 15.92 8.76
N ALA A 89 7.45 14.77 8.49
CA ALA A 89 7.76 14.34 7.13
C ALA A 89 7.43 12.86 6.90
N HIS A 90 6.99 12.57 5.68
CA HIS A 90 6.89 11.21 5.16
C HIS A 90 8.05 10.95 4.19
N LEU A 91 8.59 9.74 4.21
CA LEU A 91 9.57 9.28 3.24
C LEU A 91 9.53 7.76 3.05
N MET A 92 10.10 7.30 1.94
CA MET A 92 10.32 5.88 1.68
C MET A 92 11.59 5.44 2.39
N HIS A 93 11.46 4.81 3.55
CA HIS A 93 12.58 4.34 4.35
C HIS A 93 12.25 3.01 5.03
N PRO A 94 13.24 2.10 5.19
CA PRO A 94 13.10 0.90 6.01
C PRO A 94 12.69 1.19 7.45
N HIS A 95 12.16 0.18 8.14
CA HIS A 95 11.82 0.28 9.56
C HIS A 95 13.06 0.48 10.41
N GLN A 96 13.29 1.70 10.87
CA GLN A 96 14.46 2.14 11.64
C GLN A 96 14.08 3.29 12.58
N ASN A 97 14.61 3.30 13.80
CA ASN A 97 14.16 4.23 14.85
C ASN A 97 14.70 5.66 14.71
N GLN A 98 15.87 5.85 14.12
CA GLN A 98 16.45 7.17 13.81
C GLN A 98 17.13 7.10 12.47
N ILE A 99 16.96 8.12 11.66
CA ILE A 99 17.43 8.13 10.28
C ILE A 99 18.13 9.45 9.95
N MET A 100 19.06 9.38 9.03
CA MET A 100 19.71 10.51 8.37
C MET A 100 19.50 10.33 6.87
N VAL A 101 18.87 11.29 6.21
CA VAL A 101 18.43 11.18 4.82
C VAL A 101 18.65 12.49 4.07
N ASN A 102 18.59 12.47 2.74
CA ASN A 102 18.56 13.72 1.98
C ASN A 102 17.21 14.42 2.21
N GLU A 103 17.25 15.73 2.41
CA GLU A 103 16.04 16.53 2.64
C GLU A 103 15.08 16.42 1.44
N GLU A 104 15.58 16.33 0.22
CA GLU A 104 14.80 16.18 -1.02
C GLU A 104 13.99 14.87 -1.11
N ASP A 105 14.39 13.83 -0.37
CA ASP A 105 13.65 12.57 -0.30
C ASP A 105 12.46 12.63 0.65
N CYS A 106 12.41 13.68 1.49
CA CYS A 106 11.35 13.92 2.44
C CYS A 106 10.18 14.67 1.81
N TYR A 107 8.97 14.26 2.14
CA TYR A 107 7.78 15.07 1.91
C TYR A 107 7.35 15.69 3.24
N PHE A 108 7.66 16.97 3.42
CA PHE A 108 7.23 17.73 4.59
C PHE A 108 5.76 18.09 4.45
N PHE A 109 4.97 17.77 5.46
CA PHE A 109 3.57 18.15 5.48
C PHE A 109 3.41 19.66 5.68
N SER A 110 2.49 20.25 4.92
CA SER A 110 2.16 21.66 5.04
C SER A 110 1.21 21.97 6.21
N ASP A 111 0.56 20.93 6.74
CA ASP A 111 -0.38 21.01 7.86
C ASP A 111 0.26 20.41 9.12
N GLU A 112 0.46 21.24 10.14
CA GLU A 112 1.02 20.83 11.42
C GLU A 112 0.07 19.92 12.21
N ASN A 113 -1.24 19.94 11.91
CA ASN A 113 -2.25 19.13 12.56
C ASN A 113 -2.50 17.78 11.88
N ILE A 114 -1.69 17.40 10.89
CA ILE A 114 -1.86 16.09 10.25
C ILE A 114 -1.71 14.97 11.28
N ASN A 115 -2.63 14.00 11.26
CA ASN A 115 -2.49 12.83 12.12
C ASN A 115 -1.31 11.96 11.62
N PRO A 116 -0.17 11.91 12.34
CA PRO A 116 1.03 11.21 11.84
C PRO A 116 0.84 9.71 11.73
N LEU A 117 -0.08 9.13 12.50
CA LEU A 117 -0.43 7.72 12.43
C LEU A 117 -1.10 7.41 11.07
N VAL A 118 -2.07 8.23 10.65
CA VAL A 118 -2.75 8.10 9.35
C VAL A 118 -1.81 8.45 8.21
N ALA A 119 -0.92 9.42 8.41
CA ALA A 119 0.07 9.85 7.43
C ALA A 119 1.05 8.73 7.00
N THR A 120 1.19 7.66 7.81
CA THR A 120 1.93 6.46 7.40
C THR A 120 1.33 5.78 6.17
N GLN A 121 0.08 6.09 5.79
CA GLN A 121 -0.56 5.54 4.59
C GLN A 121 -0.21 6.30 3.31
N PHE A 122 0.69 7.26 3.37
CA PHE A 122 1.07 8.13 2.26
C PHE A 122 1.43 7.35 0.98
N SER A 123 2.35 6.38 1.07
CA SER A 123 2.77 5.56 -0.07
C SER A 123 1.62 4.70 -0.64
N ASN A 124 0.74 4.18 0.22
CA ASN A 124 -0.44 3.44 -0.21
C ASN A 124 -1.46 4.36 -0.92
N LEU A 125 -1.61 5.60 -0.45
CA LEU A 125 -2.49 6.59 -1.09
C LEU A 125 -1.94 7.08 -2.44
N GLU A 126 -0.63 7.12 -2.65
CA GLU A 126 -0.05 7.33 -3.98
C GLU A 126 -0.47 6.21 -4.95
N THR A 127 -0.50 4.96 -4.48
CA THR A 127 -1.01 3.80 -5.25
C THR A 127 -2.50 3.96 -5.56
N VAL A 128 -3.29 4.38 -4.58
CA VAL A 128 -4.73 4.65 -4.74
C VAL A 128 -4.99 5.72 -5.80
N ILE A 129 -4.28 6.84 -5.76
CA ILE A 129 -4.42 7.91 -6.76
C ILE A 129 -4.10 7.39 -8.18
N ASN A 130 -3.03 6.62 -8.32
CA ASN A 130 -2.67 6.03 -9.61
C ASN A 130 -3.78 5.09 -10.14
N ALA A 131 -4.37 4.27 -9.28
CA ALA A 131 -5.46 3.38 -9.65
C ALA A 131 -6.72 4.15 -10.07
N ILE A 132 -7.06 5.21 -9.35
CA ILE A 132 -8.16 6.12 -9.70
C ILE A 132 -7.92 6.77 -11.06
N TRP A 133 -6.70 7.22 -11.34
CA TRP A 133 -6.35 7.77 -12.65
C TRP A 133 -6.45 6.75 -13.77
N ALA A 134 -5.94 5.53 -13.56
CA ALA A 134 -5.99 4.46 -14.55
C ALA A 134 -7.43 4.01 -14.87
N SER A 135 -8.29 3.96 -13.87
CA SER A 135 -9.68 3.54 -14.03
C SER A 135 -10.55 4.59 -14.73
N LYS A 136 -10.24 5.88 -14.54
CA LYS A 136 -11.10 7.02 -14.94
C LYS A 136 -12.49 6.95 -14.30
N VAL A 137 -12.59 6.42 -13.07
CA VAL A 137 -13.82 6.28 -12.30
C VAL A 137 -14.56 7.60 -12.14
N LYS A 138 -15.89 7.57 -12.25
CA LYS A 138 -16.78 8.71 -12.16
C LYS A 138 -17.76 8.53 -10.99
N LYS A 139 -18.37 9.62 -10.55
CA LYS A 139 -19.37 9.62 -9.49
C LYS A 139 -20.58 8.71 -9.80
N THR A 140 -20.91 8.54 -11.07
CA THR A 140 -22.06 7.73 -11.53
C THR A 140 -21.77 6.23 -11.56
N ASP A 141 -20.51 5.82 -11.44
CA ASP A 141 -20.11 4.43 -11.57
C ASP A 141 -20.44 3.62 -10.32
N THR A 142 -20.80 2.37 -10.54
CA THR A 142 -20.87 1.32 -9.51
C THR A 142 -19.54 0.55 -9.50
N VAL A 143 -18.88 0.56 -8.38
CA VAL A 143 -17.49 0.10 -8.25
C VAL A 143 -17.40 -1.12 -7.35
N LEU A 144 -16.65 -2.13 -7.79
CA LEU A 144 -16.22 -3.26 -6.97
C LEU A 144 -14.76 -3.09 -6.54
N VAL A 145 -14.48 -3.22 -5.25
CA VAL A 145 -13.12 -3.40 -4.71
C VAL A 145 -12.99 -4.81 -4.17
N CYS A 146 -12.20 -5.64 -4.84
CA CYS A 146 -11.97 -7.03 -4.45
C CYS A 146 -10.69 -7.17 -3.61
N GLY A 147 -10.86 -7.40 -2.33
CA GLY A 147 -9.83 -7.46 -1.30
C GLY A 147 -9.82 -6.25 -0.36
N ALA A 148 -9.98 -6.51 0.95
CA ALA A 148 -9.95 -5.49 2.00
C ALA A 148 -8.62 -5.52 2.79
N GLY A 149 -7.50 -5.46 2.08
CA GLY A 149 -6.20 -5.13 2.65
C GLY A 149 -6.01 -3.61 2.75
N SER A 150 -4.83 -3.15 3.18
CA SER A 150 -4.53 -1.72 3.36
C SER A 150 -4.90 -0.88 2.12
N VAL A 151 -4.42 -1.28 0.94
CA VAL A 151 -4.72 -0.54 -0.31
C VAL A 151 -6.21 -0.61 -0.65
N GLY A 152 -6.86 -1.78 -0.44
CA GLY A 152 -8.27 -1.96 -0.78
C GLY A 152 -9.20 -1.06 0.03
N VAL A 153 -9.03 -0.97 1.35
CA VAL A 153 -9.88 -0.11 2.19
C VAL A 153 -9.63 1.38 1.93
N LEU A 154 -8.35 1.77 1.71
CA LEU A 154 -8.01 3.14 1.35
C LEU A 154 -8.62 3.54 0.00
N LEU A 155 -8.54 2.64 -1.00
CA LEU A 155 -9.12 2.85 -2.32
C LEU A 155 -10.66 2.97 -2.24
N ALA A 156 -11.30 2.02 -1.57
CA ALA A 156 -12.75 2.04 -1.38
C ALA A 156 -13.23 3.33 -0.68
N GLN A 157 -12.55 3.74 0.38
CA GLN A 157 -12.85 4.96 1.12
C GLN A 157 -12.63 6.21 0.26
N THR A 158 -11.52 6.27 -0.48
CA THR A 158 -11.23 7.40 -1.37
C THR A 158 -12.28 7.53 -2.46
N ILE A 159 -12.62 6.43 -3.14
CA ILE A 159 -13.64 6.45 -4.19
C ILE A 159 -15.00 6.89 -3.62
N LYS A 160 -15.41 6.32 -2.48
CA LYS A 160 -16.68 6.64 -1.83
C LYS A 160 -16.76 8.10 -1.38
N LYS A 161 -15.71 8.60 -0.73
CA LYS A 161 -15.74 9.93 -0.09
C LYS A 161 -15.28 11.07 -0.97
N HIS A 162 -14.24 10.83 -1.80
CA HIS A 162 -13.65 11.88 -2.64
C HIS A 162 -14.25 11.92 -4.05
N ILE A 163 -14.54 10.76 -4.67
CA ILE A 163 -15.19 10.68 -5.98
C ILE A 163 -16.72 10.71 -5.84
N GLY A 164 -17.26 10.07 -4.81
CA GLY A 164 -18.70 9.97 -4.54
C GLY A 164 -19.39 8.87 -5.35
N ALA A 165 -18.66 7.89 -5.87
CA ALA A 165 -19.23 6.72 -6.55
C ALA A 165 -19.80 5.70 -5.54
N THR A 166 -20.68 4.83 -5.99
CA THR A 166 -21.20 3.71 -5.20
C THR A 166 -20.15 2.61 -5.16
N VAL A 167 -19.74 2.18 -3.94
CA VAL A 167 -18.65 1.21 -3.75
C VAL A 167 -19.14 -0.01 -2.99
N PHE A 168 -18.87 -1.17 -3.57
CA PHE A 168 -19.04 -2.48 -2.96
C PHE A 168 -17.68 -3.13 -2.72
N VAL A 169 -17.54 -3.85 -1.61
CA VAL A 169 -16.28 -4.53 -1.25
C VAL A 169 -16.51 -6.04 -1.22
N ALA A 170 -15.65 -6.76 -1.94
CA ALA A 170 -15.56 -8.23 -1.85
C ALA A 170 -14.43 -8.59 -0.88
N GLU A 171 -14.78 -9.30 0.19
CA GLU A 171 -13.85 -9.80 1.19
C GLU A 171 -14.27 -11.21 1.63
N THR A 172 -13.31 -12.08 1.91
CA THR A 172 -13.59 -13.44 2.36
C THR A 172 -13.55 -13.58 3.87
N ASN A 173 -12.73 -12.80 4.55
CA ASN A 173 -12.56 -12.85 6.00
C ASN A 173 -13.81 -12.32 6.72
N PRO A 174 -14.46 -13.14 7.59
CA PRO A 174 -15.70 -12.74 8.26
C PRO A 174 -15.53 -11.57 9.23
N ILE A 175 -14.37 -11.45 9.89
CA ILE A 175 -14.08 -10.35 10.83
C ILE A 175 -13.97 -9.03 10.06
N LYS A 176 -13.24 -9.03 8.93
CA LYS A 176 -13.14 -7.85 8.07
C LYS A 176 -14.49 -7.47 7.46
N LYS A 177 -15.31 -8.43 7.06
CA LYS A 177 -16.67 -8.17 6.58
C LYS A 177 -17.50 -7.39 7.59
N GLU A 178 -17.44 -7.78 8.85
CA GLU A 178 -18.17 -7.10 9.90
C GLU A 178 -17.64 -5.67 10.14
N LYS A 179 -16.32 -5.50 10.22
CA LYS A 179 -15.69 -4.17 10.31
C LYS A 179 -16.05 -3.26 9.13
N LEU A 180 -16.11 -3.82 7.89
CA LEU A 180 -16.52 -3.06 6.69
C LEU A 180 -17.97 -2.56 6.80
N LYS A 181 -18.90 -3.40 7.25
CA LYS A 181 -20.29 -2.99 7.49
C LYS A 181 -20.38 -1.87 8.53
N GLN A 182 -19.64 -1.99 9.64
CA GLN A 182 -19.56 -0.97 10.68
C GLN A 182 -19.04 0.37 10.16
N SER A 183 -18.13 0.35 9.17
CA SER A 183 -17.65 1.56 8.49
C SER A 183 -18.58 2.04 7.36
N GLY A 184 -19.76 1.41 7.22
CA GLY A 184 -20.78 1.80 6.26
C GLY A 184 -20.48 1.37 4.82
N PHE A 185 -19.65 0.34 4.61
CA PHE A 185 -19.49 -0.25 3.28
C PHE A 185 -20.52 -1.34 3.03
N GLU A 186 -21.00 -1.36 1.78
CA GLU A 186 -21.77 -2.47 1.27
C GLU A 186 -20.85 -3.59 0.80
N LEU A 187 -21.20 -4.82 1.16
CA LEU A 187 -20.50 -6.00 0.66
C LEU A 187 -21.08 -6.38 -0.70
N CYS A 188 -20.23 -6.94 -1.57
CA CYS A 188 -20.64 -7.44 -2.87
C CYS A 188 -21.77 -8.48 -2.76
N ALA A 189 -22.65 -8.49 -3.75
CA ALA A 189 -23.70 -9.48 -3.91
C ALA A 189 -23.56 -10.18 -5.26
N ASN A 190 -23.86 -11.47 -5.31
CA ASN A 190 -23.62 -12.33 -6.49
C ASN A 190 -24.48 -11.95 -7.72
N ASN A 191 -25.52 -11.16 -7.54
CA ASN A 191 -26.41 -10.71 -8.61
C ASN A 191 -26.15 -9.29 -9.10
N LEU A 192 -25.06 -8.65 -8.64
CA LEU A 192 -24.67 -7.32 -9.07
C LEU A 192 -23.56 -7.40 -10.09
N GLU A 193 -23.59 -6.49 -11.03
CA GLU A 193 -22.51 -6.21 -11.96
C GLU A 193 -22.01 -4.78 -11.75
N TYR A 194 -20.74 -4.54 -12.07
CA TYR A 194 -20.04 -3.31 -11.73
C TYR A 194 -19.43 -2.67 -12.98
N ASP A 195 -19.51 -1.35 -13.09
CA ASP A 195 -18.87 -0.60 -14.19
C ASP A 195 -17.36 -0.75 -14.18
N ILE A 196 -16.78 -0.75 -12.98
CA ILE A 196 -15.35 -0.87 -12.75
C ILE A 196 -15.09 -1.80 -11.56
N ALA A 197 -14.18 -2.76 -11.74
CA ALA A 197 -13.68 -3.59 -10.66
C ALA A 197 -12.20 -3.31 -10.40
N PHE A 198 -11.80 -3.24 -9.14
CA PHE A 198 -10.40 -3.14 -8.71
C PHE A 198 -10.01 -4.45 -8.00
N ASN A 199 -9.02 -5.14 -8.53
CA ASN A 199 -8.47 -6.29 -7.84
C ASN A 199 -7.24 -5.89 -7.01
N VAL A 200 -7.37 -6.02 -5.68
CA VAL A 200 -6.32 -5.77 -4.68
C VAL A 200 -6.15 -6.97 -3.75
N SER A 201 -6.65 -8.14 -4.17
CA SER A 201 -6.70 -9.34 -3.34
C SER A 201 -5.42 -10.18 -3.39
N ALA A 202 -4.55 -9.96 -4.37
CA ALA A 202 -3.41 -10.83 -4.71
C ALA A 202 -3.84 -12.31 -4.84
N ASN A 203 -5.05 -12.56 -5.33
CA ASN A 203 -5.63 -13.90 -5.44
C ASN A 203 -6.31 -14.08 -6.81
N GLN A 204 -5.99 -15.18 -7.49
CA GLN A 204 -6.58 -15.49 -8.81
C GLN A 204 -8.12 -15.60 -8.77
N LYS A 205 -8.70 -16.09 -7.65
CA LYS A 205 -10.17 -16.17 -7.49
C LYS A 205 -10.78 -14.77 -7.38
N GLY A 206 -10.07 -13.82 -6.75
CA GLY A 206 -10.50 -12.43 -6.69
C GLY A 206 -10.49 -11.76 -8.05
N LEU A 207 -9.43 -11.96 -8.86
CA LEU A 207 -9.39 -11.45 -10.22
C LEU A 207 -10.46 -12.10 -11.11
N GLN A 208 -10.68 -13.42 -11.01
CA GLN A 208 -11.77 -14.09 -11.73
C GLN A 208 -13.13 -13.54 -11.30
N TYR A 209 -13.35 -13.31 -10.00
CA TYR A 209 -14.59 -12.70 -9.50
C TYR A 209 -14.82 -11.31 -10.12
N CYS A 210 -13.78 -10.48 -10.23
CA CYS A 210 -13.87 -9.20 -10.94
C CYS A 210 -14.30 -9.38 -12.40
N ILE A 211 -13.72 -10.36 -13.11
CA ILE A 211 -14.07 -10.65 -14.51
C ILE A 211 -15.54 -11.07 -14.63
N ASP A 212 -16.01 -11.92 -13.71
CA ASP A 212 -17.36 -12.50 -13.79
C ASP A 212 -18.46 -11.48 -13.45
N HIS A 213 -18.13 -10.42 -12.69
CA HIS A 213 -19.08 -9.42 -12.21
C HIS A 213 -18.89 -8.02 -12.80
N THR A 214 -18.08 -7.87 -13.82
CA THR A 214 -17.94 -6.59 -14.54
C THR A 214 -18.92 -6.55 -15.73
N ILE A 215 -19.57 -5.41 -15.96
CA ILE A 215 -20.51 -5.20 -17.09
C ILE A 215 -19.81 -5.30 -18.45
N GLU A 216 -20.58 -5.38 -19.54
CA GLU A 216 -20.04 -5.32 -20.90
C GLU A 216 -19.19 -4.05 -21.11
N GLU A 217 -18.03 -4.18 -21.78
CA GLU A 217 -17.03 -3.12 -21.99
C GLU A 217 -16.43 -2.51 -20.71
N GLY A 218 -16.73 -3.10 -19.55
CA GLY A 218 -16.22 -2.64 -18.26
C GLY A 218 -14.72 -2.89 -18.07
N LYS A 219 -14.18 -2.34 -17.01
CA LYS A 219 -12.72 -2.36 -16.73
C LYS A 219 -12.41 -3.05 -15.43
N ILE A 220 -11.36 -3.84 -15.44
CA ILE A 220 -10.76 -4.42 -14.25
C ILE A 220 -9.38 -3.76 -14.05
N ILE A 221 -9.19 -3.07 -12.94
CA ILE A 221 -7.90 -2.46 -12.58
C ILE A 221 -7.17 -3.42 -11.66
N GLU A 222 -6.06 -3.95 -12.17
CA GLU A 222 -5.23 -4.89 -11.43
C GLU A 222 -4.12 -4.16 -10.67
N LEU A 223 -4.19 -4.21 -9.34
CA LEU A 223 -3.20 -3.63 -8.44
C LEU A 223 -2.38 -4.69 -7.71
N SER A 224 -2.83 -5.94 -7.77
CA SER A 224 -2.15 -7.03 -7.05
C SER A 224 -0.80 -7.33 -7.66
N TRP A 225 0.17 -7.57 -6.81
CA TRP A 225 1.47 -8.09 -7.22
C TRP A 225 1.59 -9.55 -6.78
N TYR A 226 1.70 -10.44 -7.74
CA TYR A 226 1.68 -11.89 -7.51
C TYR A 226 3.09 -12.47 -7.30
N GLY A 227 4.15 -11.66 -7.39
CA GLY A 227 5.53 -12.14 -7.33
C GLY A 227 5.82 -13.14 -8.45
N ASN A 228 6.36 -14.31 -8.10
CA ASN A 228 6.65 -15.41 -9.03
C ASN A 228 5.44 -16.34 -9.30
N ASN A 229 4.27 -16.06 -8.72
CA ASN A 229 3.13 -16.97 -8.82
C ASN A 229 2.35 -16.76 -10.11
N PRO A 230 2.15 -17.79 -10.95
CA PRO A 230 1.28 -17.70 -12.11
C PRO A 230 -0.18 -17.53 -11.70
N VAL A 231 -0.96 -16.85 -12.54
CA VAL A 231 -2.40 -16.63 -12.35
C VAL A 231 -3.17 -17.34 -13.45
N LEU A 232 -4.01 -18.30 -13.09
CA LEU A 232 -4.87 -19.03 -14.02
C LEU A 232 -6.26 -18.37 -14.07
N LEU A 233 -6.72 -18.01 -15.26
CA LEU A 233 -7.99 -17.33 -15.49
C LEU A 233 -8.80 -18.00 -16.60
N TYR A 234 -10.13 -17.95 -16.47
CA TYR A 234 -11.07 -18.39 -17.50
C TYR A 234 -11.45 -17.21 -18.39
N LEU A 235 -10.70 -16.99 -19.46
CA LEU A 235 -10.88 -15.84 -20.36
C LEU A 235 -11.84 -16.11 -21.53
N GLY A 236 -12.21 -17.37 -21.79
CA GLY A 236 -13.13 -17.75 -22.88
C GLY A 236 -14.61 -17.45 -22.59
N GLY A 237 -14.97 -17.09 -21.36
CA GLY A 237 -16.33 -16.73 -20.95
C GLY A 237 -16.56 -15.22 -20.96
N ASN A 238 -16.97 -14.70 -19.81
CA ASN A 238 -17.34 -13.28 -19.63
C ASN A 238 -16.28 -12.30 -20.12
N PHE A 239 -15.00 -12.58 -19.91
CA PHE A 239 -13.93 -11.71 -20.40
C PHE A 239 -14.03 -11.48 -21.91
N HIS A 240 -14.12 -12.56 -22.69
CA HIS A 240 -14.20 -12.50 -24.15
C HIS A 240 -15.54 -11.94 -24.60
N TYR A 241 -16.63 -12.48 -24.09
CA TYR A 241 -17.98 -12.16 -24.52
C TYR A 241 -18.37 -10.71 -24.24
N LYS A 242 -18.02 -10.20 -23.05
CA LYS A 242 -18.30 -8.83 -22.64
C LYS A 242 -17.22 -7.83 -23.08
N ARG A 243 -16.19 -8.24 -23.81
CA ARG A 243 -15.09 -7.37 -24.28
C ARG A 243 -14.42 -6.58 -23.16
N LEU A 244 -14.15 -7.26 -22.03
CA LEU A 244 -13.57 -6.65 -20.85
C LEU A 244 -12.12 -6.24 -21.06
N GLN A 245 -11.65 -5.28 -20.26
CA GLN A 245 -10.27 -4.82 -20.22
C GLN A 245 -9.67 -5.09 -18.84
N ILE A 246 -8.49 -5.70 -18.80
CA ILE A 246 -7.68 -5.77 -17.59
C ILE A 246 -6.53 -4.78 -17.75
N ILE A 247 -6.47 -3.79 -16.87
CA ILE A 247 -5.50 -2.69 -16.89
C ILE A 247 -4.65 -2.76 -15.63
N SER A 248 -3.34 -2.89 -15.80
CA SER A 248 -2.43 -2.86 -14.66
C SER A 248 -2.24 -1.44 -14.16
N SER A 249 -2.18 -1.26 -12.84
CA SER A 249 -1.85 0.01 -12.20
C SER A 249 -0.62 -0.13 -11.33
N GLN A 250 0.40 0.69 -11.59
CA GLN A 250 1.68 0.64 -10.89
C GLN A 250 2.14 2.06 -10.50
N VAL A 251 2.43 2.25 -9.21
CA VAL A 251 2.70 3.56 -8.59
C VAL A 251 3.98 4.24 -9.03
N SER A 252 4.99 3.47 -9.51
CA SER A 252 6.29 4.02 -9.91
C SER A 252 6.24 4.87 -11.19
N SER A 253 5.09 4.93 -11.87
CA SER A 253 4.90 5.78 -13.04
C SER A 253 3.57 6.54 -12.98
N ILE A 254 3.57 7.77 -13.48
CA ILE A 254 2.34 8.54 -13.72
C ILE A 254 1.72 8.04 -15.03
N PRO A 255 0.40 7.72 -15.10
CA PRO A 255 -0.27 7.36 -16.33
C PRO A 255 -0.03 8.40 -17.44
N PHE A 256 0.14 7.92 -18.68
CA PHE A 256 0.57 8.78 -19.80
C PHE A 256 -0.35 10.00 -19.99
N ASP A 257 -1.66 9.81 -19.90
CA ASP A 257 -2.67 10.88 -20.04
C ASP A 257 -2.71 11.87 -18.85
N LYS A 258 -1.90 11.61 -17.81
CA LYS A 258 -1.80 12.48 -16.61
C LYS A 258 -0.48 13.26 -16.55
N LYS A 259 0.54 12.87 -17.34
CA LYS A 259 1.90 13.44 -17.28
C LYS A 259 1.97 14.92 -17.63
N GLU A 260 1.07 15.44 -18.44
CA GLU A 260 1.02 16.87 -18.75
C GLU A 260 0.60 17.72 -17.53
N LYS A 261 -0.27 17.17 -16.69
CA LYS A 261 -0.84 17.88 -15.54
C LYS A 261 -0.16 17.55 -14.22
N TYR A 262 0.35 16.33 -14.07
CA TYR A 262 0.85 15.80 -12.81
C TYR A 262 2.27 15.24 -12.94
N ASN A 263 3.07 15.45 -11.91
CA ASN A 263 4.35 14.80 -11.65
C ASN A 263 4.29 14.11 -10.27
N PHE A 264 5.39 13.50 -9.83
CA PHE A 264 5.43 12.82 -8.53
C PHE A 264 5.20 13.79 -7.36
N PHE A 265 5.70 15.01 -7.43
CA PHE A 265 5.49 16.00 -6.38
C PHE A 265 4.02 16.44 -6.28
N THR A 266 3.39 16.76 -7.40
CA THR A 266 1.97 17.15 -7.40
C THR A 266 1.06 15.98 -7.01
N ARG A 267 1.43 14.72 -7.30
CA ARG A 267 0.72 13.56 -6.77
C ARG A 267 0.83 13.49 -5.24
N LYS A 268 2.01 13.74 -4.67
CA LYS A 268 2.19 13.82 -3.21
C LYS A 268 1.31 14.89 -2.56
N GLN A 269 1.16 16.05 -3.20
CA GLN A 269 0.24 17.10 -2.73
C GLN A 269 -1.24 16.63 -2.74
N LEU A 270 -1.63 15.82 -3.74
CA LEU A 270 -2.97 15.21 -3.74
C LEU A 270 -3.14 14.22 -2.59
N VAL A 271 -2.10 13.44 -2.25
CA VAL A 271 -2.13 12.55 -1.08
C VAL A 271 -2.35 13.36 0.19
N GLU A 272 -1.59 14.44 0.40
CA GLU A 272 -1.77 15.29 1.57
C GLU A 272 -3.20 15.86 1.65
N ASN A 273 -3.77 16.28 0.53
CA ASN A 273 -5.16 16.72 0.50
C ASN A 273 -6.13 15.61 0.89
N LEU A 274 -5.91 14.37 0.43
CA LEU A 274 -6.75 13.23 0.84
C LEU A 274 -6.63 12.97 2.35
N LEU A 275 -5.44 13.04 2.92
CA LEU A 275 -5.22 12.87 4.37
C LEU A 275 -5.98 13.92 5.20
N LYS A 276 -6.20 15.12 4.65
CA LYS A 276 -6.95 16.19 5.31
C LYS A 276 -8.47 16.07 5.14
N THR A 277 -8.92 15.51 4.02
CA THR A 277 -10.34 15.56 3.60
C THR A 277 -11.09 14.25 3.74
N VAL A 278 -10.38 13.13 3.86
CA VAL A 278 -10.96 11.79 3.95
C VAL A 278 -10.50 11.13 5.25
N ASP A 279 -11.44 10.68 6.05
CA ASP A 279 -11.14 9.95 7.26
C ASP A 279 -10.71 8.50 6.95
N TYR A 280 -9.48 8.17 7.29
CA TYR A 280 -8.90 6.83 7.17
C TYR A 280 -8.58 6.19 8.52
N GLU A 281 -8.77 6.90 9.64
CA GLU A 281 -8.32 6.46 10.96
C GLU A 281 -8.98 5.15 11.38
N PHE A 282 -10.25 4.97 11.05
CA PHE A 282 -11.00 3.73 11.33
C PHE A 282 -10.30 2.46 10.80
N PHE A 283 -9.55 2.57 9.70
CA PHE A 283 -8.89 1.42 9.09
C PHE A 283 -7.55 1.06 9.71
N ILE A 284 -7.01 1.90 10.62
CA ILE A 284 -5.82 1.53 11.39
C ILE A 284 -6.27 0.59 12.51
N SER A 285 -6.22 -0.71 12.20
CA SER A 285 -6.73 -1.75 13.08
C SER A 285 -5.77 -2.16 14.18
N ASN A 286 -4.48 -1.89 13.99
CA ASN A 286 -3.44 -2.35 14.88
C ASN A 286 -2.27 -1.37 14.94
N VAL A 287 -1.76 -1.10 16.14
CA VAL A 287 -0.54 -0.31 16.36
C VAL A 287 0.39 -1.14 17.23
N ILE A 288 1.53 -1.53 16.68
CA ILE A 288 2.51 -2.37 17.38
C ILE A 288 3.77 -1.59 17.73
N PRO A 289 4.44 -1.90 18.85
CA PRO A 289 5.76 -1.38 19.14
C PRO A 289 6.79 -1.82 18.11
N PHE A 290 7.78 -0.97 17.83
CA PHE A 290 8.87 -1.30 16.90
C PHE A 290 9.61 -2.59 17.28
N ASP A 291 9.84 -2.81 18.57
CA ASP A 291 10.56 -3.99 19.06
C ASP A 291 9.78 -5.30 18.83
N ASP A 292 8.46 -5.24 18.57
CA ASP A 292 7.60 -6.40 18.26
C ASP A 292 7.61 -6.80 16.78
N LEU A 293 8.24 -6.02 15.90
CA LEU A 293 8.30 -6.32 14.46
C LEU A 293 8.78 -7.72 14.11
N PRO A 294 9.86 -8.27 14.75
CA PRO A 294 10.29 -9.64 14.44
C PRO A 294 9.20 -10.68 14.71
N HIS A 295 8.49 -10.54 15.82
CA HIS A 295 7.36 -11.41 16.16
C HIS A 295 6.21 -11.26 15.15
N TYR A 296 5.86 -10.03 14.79
CA TYR A 296 4.82 -9.73 13.81
C TYR A 296 5.12 -10.38 12.46
N PHE A 297 6.35 -10.23 11.93
CA PHE A 297 6.76 -10.89 10.70
C PHE A 297 6.79 -12.42 10.80
N ALA A 298 7.09 -12.98 11.97
CA ALA A 298 6.97 -14.41 12.19
C ALA A 298 5.48 -14.89 12.10
N GLN A 299 4.53 -14.08 12.53
CA GLN A 299 3.08 -14.38 12.36
C GLN A 299 2.65 -14.22 10.89
N ILE A 300 3.13 -13.20 10.17
CA ILE A 300 2.89 -13.01 8.73
C ILE A 300 3.30 -14.25 7.94
N ARG A 301 4.50 -14.78 8.18
CA ARG A 301 5.01 -15.99 7.52
C ARG A 301 4.13 -17.22 7.76
N LYS A 302 3.48 -17.29 8.90
CA LYS A 302 2.53 -18.36 9.25
C LYS A 302 1.10 -18.11 8.77
N ASN A 303 0.85 -17.03 8.01
CA ASN A 303 -0.49 -16.61 7.56
C ASN A 303 -1.50 -16.41 8.70
N LYS A 304 -1.05 -16.01 9.90
CA LYS A 304 -1.90 -15.85 11.08
C LYS A 304 -2.48 -14.46 11.28
N LEU A 305 -2.10 -13.48 10.46
CA LEU A 305 -2.52 -12.08 10.57
C LEU A 305 -3.37 -11.71 9.36
N ASN A 306 -4.66 -11.99 9.43
CA ASN A 306 -5.59 -11.68 8.34
C ASN A 306 -6.76 -10.78 8.75
N ASP A 307 -6.86 -10.42 10.04
CA ASP A 307 -8.05 -9.74 10.59
C ASP A 307 -7.92 -8.22 10.61
N ASP A 308 -6.70 -7.71 10.39
CA ASP A 308 -6.41 -6.29 10.37
C ASP A 308 -6.44 -5.71 8.96
N PHE A 309 -6.93 -4.47 8.82
CA PHE A 309 -6.83 -3.72 7.57
C PHE A 309 -5.43 -3.13 7.43
N ILE A 310 -5.02 -2.32 8.39
CA ILE A 310 -3.75 -1.58 8.40
C ILE A 310 -3.08 -1.79 9.76
N THR A 311 -1.80 -2.16 9.72
CA THR A 311 -0.95 -2.20 10.91
C THR A 311 0.11 -1.11 10.81
N VAL A 312 0.21 -0.32 11.87
CA VAL A 312 1.20 0.74 12.02
C VAL A 312 2.19 0.37 13.13
N VAL A 313 3.44 0.69 12.91
CA VAL A 313 4.53 0.53 13.87
C VAL A 313 4.75 1.85 14.59
N LYS A 314 4.86 1.83 15.91
CA LYS A 314 5.20 2.97 16.77
C LYS A 314 6.63 2.79 17.29
N TYR A 315 7.46 3.84 17.14
CA TYR A 315 8.86 3.87 17.62
C TYR A 315 9.00 4.46 19.00
#